data_35c6bb0a5fbc13ae33847bbbde1f2ad1
#
_entry.id   35c6bb0a5fbc13ae33847bbbde1f2ad1
#
_cell.length_a   1.000
_cell.length_b   1.000
_cell.length_c   1.000
_cell.angle_alpha   90.00
_cell.angle_beta   90.00
_cell.angle_gamma   90.00
#
_symmetry.space_group_name_H-M   'P 1'
#
loop_
_entity.id
_entity.type
_entity.pdbx_description
1 polymer ?
#
loop_
_entity_poly.entity_id
_entity_poly.type
_entity_poly.pdbx_seq_one_letter_code
_entity_poly.pdbx_strand_id
1 'polypeptide(L)'
;MSIAETVYRELMADTKLVRMLHRDCRGRCIYHGRSPDAGSYPILVYSVISDVPALSADGAELERRVTVRIHVLTRDGVADSITDRVKAVMRSLGFIRAQSLEMAERNYFVNVIDYKIGVES
;
A
#
# COMPACT_ATOMS: atom_id res chain seq x y z
N MET A 1 -2.95 -15.94 7.78
CA MET A 1 -2.35 -14.60 7.70
C MET A 1 -3.26 -13.68 6.93
N SER A 2 -3.52 -12.49 7.44
CA SER A 2 -4.37 -11.53 6.77
C SER A 2 -3.68 -10.91 5.55
N ILE A 3 -4.48 -10.34 4.64
CA ILE A 3 -3.93 -9.62 3.48
C ILE A 3 -3.08 -8.44 3.94
N ALA A 4 -3.53 -7.70 4.96
CA ALA A 4 -2.78 -6.58 5.49
C ALA A 4 -1.39 -7.01 6.01
N GLU A 5 -1.33 -8.11 6.74
CA GLU A 5 -0.06 -8.64 7.23
C GLU A 5 0.86 -9.08 6.09
N THR A 6 0.31 -9.73 5.08
CA THR A 6 1.07 -10.16 3.91
C THR A 6 1.66 -8.96 3.17
N VAL A 7 0.86 -7.93 2.93
CA VAL A 7 1.31 -6.70 2.27
C VAL A 7 2.43 -6.04 3.06
N TYR A 8 2.24 -5.88 4.37
CA TYR A 8 3.26 -5.28 5.24
C TYR A 8 4.57 -6.05 5.17
N ARG A 9 4.50 -7.37 5.33
CA ARG A 9 5.69 -8.22 5.33
C ARG A 9 6.46 -8.13 4.01
N GLU A 10 5.74 -8.19 2.88
CA GLU A 10 6.40 -8.16 1.58
C GLU A 10 6.97 -6.77 1.25
N LEU A 11 6.29 -5.70 1.64
CA LEU A 11 6.84 -4.36 1.48
C LEU A 11 8.09 -4.17 2.34
N MET A 12 8.07 -4.63 3.58
CA MET A 12 9.23 -4.52 4.47
C MET A 12 10.41 -5.40 4.02
N ALA A 13 10.13 -6.49 3.32
CA ALA A 13 11.15 -7.39 2.81
C ALA A 13 11.88 -6.84 1.57
N ASP A 14 11.32 -5.83 0.92
CA ASP A 14 11.96 -5.21 -0.25
C ASP A 14 13.00 -4.19 0.23
N THR A 15 14.26 -4.60 0.21
CA THR A 15 15.35 -3.77 0.73
C THR A 15 15.54 -2.48 -0.07
N LYS A 16 15.27 -2.51 -1.39
CA LYS A 16 15.37 -1.31 -2.22
C LYS A 16 14.32 -0.29 -1.83
N LEU A 17 13.10 -0.75 -1.55
CA LEU A 17 12.03 0.11 -1.11
C LEU A 17 12.34 0.72 0.26
N VAL A 18 12.70 -0.12 1.23
CA VAL A 18 12.95 0.33 2.61
C VAL A 18 14.08 1.35 2.67
N ARG A 19 15.11 1.20 1.83
CA ARG A 19 16.23 2.15 1.78
C ARG A 19 15.82 3.54 1.29
N MET A 20 14.76 3.65 0.51
CA MET A 20 14.26 4.93 0.01
C MET A 20 13.35 5.64 1.02
N LEU A 21 12.92 4.96 2.07
CA LEU A 21 12.04 5.52 3.08
C LEU A 21 12.86 6.19 4.19
N HIS A 22 12.15 6.91 5.07
CA HIS A 22 12.80 7.68 6.14
C HIS A 22 13.56 6.76 7.10
N ARG A 23 14.82 7.11 7.39
CA ARG A 23 15.74 6.23 8.14
C ARG A 23 15.49 6.20 9.63
N ASP A 24 14.90 7.27 10.18
CA ASP A 24 14.73 7.41 11.61
C ASP A 24 13.45 6.79 12.14
N CYS A 25 12.74 6.05 11.32
CA CYS A 25 11.50 5.38 11.70
C CYS A 25 11.73 4.08 12.50
N ARG A 26 12.92 3.85 13.04
CA ARG A 26 13.27 2.63 13.75
C ARG A 26 12.91 1.36 12.97
N GLY A 27 13.17 1.37 11.68
CA GLY A 27 12.80 0.28 10.79
C GLY A 27 11.32 0.20 10.45
N ARG A 28 10.52 1.18 10.86
CA ARG A 28 9.07 1.20 10.63
C ARG A 28 8.69 2.43 9.82
N CYS A 29 9.01 2.41 8.55
CA CYS A 29 8.63 3.50 7.63
C CYS A 29 7.36 3.16 6.86
N ILE A 30 6.72 2.05 7.18
CA ILE A 30 5.50 1.55 6.57
C ILE A 30 4.47 1.35 7.68
N TYR A 31 3.37 2.09 7.61
CA TYR A 31 2.36 2.11 8.67
C TYR A 31 1.02 1.61 8.16
N HIS A 32 0.26 0.98 9.05
CA HIS A 32 -1.09 0.53 8.74
C HIS A 32 -2.11 1.57 9.19
N GLY A 33 -2.91 2.05 8.23
CA GLY A 33 -4.02 2.97 8.50
C GLY A 33 -3.61 4.42 8.56
N ARG A 34 -2.61 4.78 9.33
CA ARG A 34 -2.15 6.15 9.45
C ARG A 34 -0.72 6.21 9.98
N SER A 35 -0.04 7.30 9.68
CA SER A 35 1.29 7.56 10.23
C SER A 35 1.18 8.22 11.61
N PRO A 36 1.94 7.75 12.59
CA PRO A 36 2.00 8.41 13.90
C PRO A 36 2.90 9.63 13.92
N ASP A 37 3.70 9.85 12.88
CA ASP A 37 4.69 10.92 12.83
C ASP A 37 4.48 11.78 11.60
N ALA A 38 3.99 13.00 11.80
CA ALA A 38 3.66 13.93 10.72
C ALA A 38 4.87 14.62 10.10
N GLY A 39 6.08 14.40 10.59
CA GLY A 39 7.27 15.08 10.12
C GLY A 39 8.29 14.22 9.39
N SER A 40 8.10 12.92 9.35
CA SER A 40 9.06 11.99 8.79
C SER A 40 8.65 11.55 7.38
N TYR A 41 9.40 11.95 6.38
CA TYR A 41 9.14 11.63 4.98
C TYR A 41 10.44 11.22 4.28
N PRO A 42 10.40 10.34 3.26
CA PRO A 42 9.20 9.67 2.73
C PRO A 42 8.78 8.47 3.58
N ILE A 43 7.49 8.21 3.62
CA ILE A 43 6.90 7.07 4.32
C ILE A 43 5.77 6.47 3.50
N LEU A 44 5.39 5.24 3.84
CA LEU A 44 4.24 4.57 3.26
C LEU A 44 3.18 4.35 4.31
N VAL A 45 1.93 4.51 3.90
CA VAL A 45 0.77 4.12 4.72
C VAL A 45 -0.11 3.22 3.85
N TYR A 46 -0.47 2.06 4.35
CA TYR A 46 -1.33 1.13 3.62
C TYR A 46 -2.59 0.84 4.42
N SER A 47 -3.67 0.55 3.70
CA SER A 47 -4.93 0.15 4.33
C SER A 47 -5.75 -0.70 3.37
N VAL A 48 -6.53 -1.61 3.94
CA VAL A 48 -7.54 -2.35 3.17
C VAL A 48 -8.79 -1.48 3.17
N ILE A 49 -9.15 -0.95 2.01
CA ILE A 49 -10.28 -0.02 1.90
C ILE A 49 -11.55 -0.67 1.43
N SER A 50 -11.46 -1.90 0.89
CA SER A 50 -12.63 -2.62 0.41
C SER A 50 -12.32 -4.12 0.42
N ASP A 51 -13.30 -4.90 0.85
CA ASP A 51 -13.24 -6.36 0.83
C ASP A 51 -14.68 -6.83 0.62
N VAL A 52 -15.01 -7.17 -0.63
CA VAL A 52 -16.39 -7.44 -1.03
C VAL A 52 -16.48 -8.79 -1.75
N PRO A 53 -17.65 -9.47 -1.65
CA PRO A 53 -17.89 -10.68 -2.43
C PRO A 53 -17.84 -10.36 -3.93
N ALA A 54 -17.11 -11.16 -4.69
CA ALA A 54 -17.03 -11.04 -6.14
C ALA A 54 -17.76 -12.17 -6.84
N LEU A 55 -17.91 -13.34 -6.18
CA LEU A 55 -18.58 -14.50 -6.70
C LEU A 55 -19.24 -15.25 -5.56
N SER A 56 -20.54 -15.59 -5.71
CA SER A 56 -21.29 -16.35 -4.72
C SER A 56 -22.12 -17.42 -5.40
N ALA A 57 -22.33 -18.54 -4.71
CA ALA A 57 -23.19 -19.61 -5.16
C ALA A 57 -23.92 -20.21 -3.97
N ASP A 58 -25.23 -20.43 -4.10
CA ASP A 58 -26.08 -21.04 -3.07
C ASP A 58 -25.97 -20.34 -1.71
N GLY A 59 -25.85 -18.99 -1.74
CA GLY A 59 -25.71 -18.21 -0.53
C GLY A 59 -24.32 -18.23 0.09
N ALA A 60 -23.37 -18.96 -0.49
CA ALA A 60 -21.99 -18.99 -0.03
C ALA A 60 -21.10 -18.11 -0.88
N GLU A 61 -20.22 -17.39 -0.24
CA GLU A 61 -19.22 -16.56 -0.91
C GLU A 61 -18.07 -17.46 -1.39
N LEU A 62 -17.81 -17.50 -2.71
CA LEU A 62 -16.76 -18.31 -3.31
C LEU A 62 -15.48 -17.54 -3.56
N GLU A 63 -15.62 -16.24 -3.85
CA GLU A 63 -14.50 -15.37 -4.14
C GLU A 63 -14.80 -13.99 -3.61
N ARG A 64 -13.76 -13.30 -3.18
CA ARG A 64 -13.88 -11.91 -2.76
C ARG A 64 -12.84 -11.05 -3.46
N ARG A 65 -13.14 -9.78 -3.61
CA ARG A 65 -12.23 -8.79 -4.16
C ARG A 65 -11.80 -7.83 -3.08
N VAL A 66 -10.50 -7.73 -2.92
CA VAL A 66 -9.89 -6.89 -1.90
C VAL A 66 -9.16 -5.74 -2.57
N THR A 67 -9.36 -4.53 -2.05
CA THR A 67 -8.64 -3.34 -2.50
C THR A 67 -7.77 -2.84 -1.37
N VAL A 68 -6.48 -2.70 -1.67
CA VAL A 68 -5.48 -2.13 -0.75
C VAL A 68 -5.07 -0.78 -1.29
N ARG A 69 -5.17 0.24 -0.46
CA ARG A 69 -4.72 1.60 -0.79
C ARG A 69 -3.37 1.86 -0.18
N ILE A 70 -2.43 2.30 -1.00
CA ILE A 70 -1.09 2.68 -0.57
C ILE A 70 -0.97 4.19 -0.71
N HIS A 71 -0.63 4.86 0.39
CA HIS A 71 -0.26 6.28 0.37
C HIS A 71 1.25 6.38 0.44
N VAL A 72 1.84 7.07 -0.54
CA VAL A 72 3.26 7.41 -0.51
C VAL A 72 3.36 8.88 -0.18
N LEU A 73 3.85 9.19 1.01
CA LEU A 73 3.97 10.55 1.49
C LEU A 73 5.41 11.02 1.29
N THR A 74 5.57 12.14 0.59
CA THR A 74 6.89 12.73 0.33
C THR A 74 6.86 14.21 0.63
N ARG A 75 8.04 14.77 0.89
CA ARG A 75 8.17 16.22 1.15
C ARG A 75 8.22 17.03 -0.15
N ASP A 76 8.78 16.46 -1.20
CA ASP A 76 9.07 17.15 -2.46
C ASP A 76 8.17 16.72 -3.63
N GLY A 77 7.33 15.71 -3.43
CA GLY A 77 6.46 15.19 -4.49
C GLY A 77 7.16 14.20 -5.44
N VAL A 78 8.44 13.93 -5.25
CA VAL A 78 9.19 13.03 -6.13
C VAL A 78 9.12 11.62 -5.55
N ALA A 79 8.22 10.79 -6.09
CA ALA A 79 7.93 9.47 -5.54
C ALA A 79 8.09 8.34 -6.56
N ASP A 80 8.55 8.61 -7.78
CA ASP A 80 8.56 7.64 -8.87
C ASP A 80 9.33 6.35 -8.52
N SER A 81 10.51 6.48 -7.95
CA SER A 81 11.31 5.31 -7.57
C SER A 81 10.63 4.47 -6.50
N ILE A 82 9.98 5.14 -5.54
CA ILE A 82 9.24 4.46 -4.46
C ILE A 82 8.02 3.75 -5.03
N THR A 83 7.23 4.45 -5.85
CA THR A 83 6.02 3.87 -6.44
C THR A 83 6.35 2.71 -7.37
N ASP A 84 7.47 2.76 -8.08
CA ASP A 84 7.92 1.65 -8.93
C ASP A 84 8.22 0.39 -8.11
N ARG A 85 8.87 0.54 -6.95
CA ARG A 85 9.13 -0.60 -6.08
C ARG A 85 7.85 -1.13 -5.43
N VAL A 86 6.96 -0.26 -5.00
CA VAL A 86 5.65 -0.66 -4.48
C VAL A 86 4.90 -1.46 -5.53
N LYS A 87 4.87 -1.00 -6.77
CA LYS A 87 4.23 -1.70 -7.87
C LYS A 87 4.82 -3.09 -8.06
N ALA A 88 6.14 -3.22 -8.04
CA ALA A 88 6.81 -4.51 -8.21
C ALA A 88 6.43 -5.49 -7.11
N VAL A 89 6.40 -5.03 -5.86
CA VAL A 89 6.01 -5.86 -4.72
C VAL A 89 4.54 -6.27 -4.83
N MET A 90 3.65 -5.34 -5.10
CA MET A 90 2.22 -5.64 -5.17
C MET A 90 1.90 -6.58 -6.33
N ARG A 91 2.56 -6.42 -7.47
CA ARG A 91 2.40 -7.34 -8.60
C ARG A 91 2.88 -8.75 -8.27
N SER A 92 3.98 -8.88 -7.52
CA SER A 92 4.48 -10.19 -7.10
C SER A 92 3.49 -10.93 -6.20
N LEU A 93 2.64 -10.18 -5.50
CA LEU A 93 1.58 -10.73 -4.65
C LEU A 93 0.30 -11.04 -5.44
N GLY A 94 0.23 -10.67 -6.71
CA GLY A 94 -0.96 -10.89 -7.54
C GLY A 94 -1.91 -9.71 -7.64
N PHE A 95 -1.55 -8.56 -7.07
CA PHE A 95 -2.37 -7.37 -7.17
C PHE A 95 -2.23 -6.69 -8.53
N ILE A 96 -3.31 -6.04 -8.97
CA ILE A 96 -3.33 -5.22 -10.17
C ILE A 96 -3.65 -3.78 -9.75
N ARG A 97 -2.93 -2.82 -10.29
CA ARG A 97 -3.22 -1.41 -10.02
C ARG A 97 -4.57 -1.04 -10.59
N ALA A 98 -5.44 -0.47 -9.76
CA ALA A 98 -6.77 -0.04 -10.16
C ALA A 98 -6.78 1.43 -10.55
N GLN A 99 -6.11 2.28 -9.76
CA GLN A 99 -5.98 3.70 -10.04
C GLN A 99 -4.83 4.29 -9.24
N SER A 100 -4.38 5.47 -9.65
CA SER A 100 -3.48 6.27 -8.86
C SER A 100 -3.85 7.74 -8.99
N LEU A 101 -3.63 8.49 -7.94
CA LEU A 101 -3.86 9.94 -7.94
C LEU A 101 -2.84 10.63 -7.04
N GLU A 102 -2.64 11.91 -7.28
CA GLU A 102 -1.73 12.73 -6.49
C GLU A 102 -2.51 13.82 -5.78
N MET A 103 -2.10 14.10 -4.55
CA MET A 103 -2.65 15.19 -3.77
C MET A 103 -1.51 16.01 -3.17
N ALA A 104 -1.66 17.33 -3.17
CA ALA A 104 -0.72 18.23 -2.53
C ALA A 104 -1.35 18.71 -1.23
N GLU A 105 -0.65 18.46 -0.13
CA GLU A 105 -1.03 18.95 1.18
C GLU A 105 -0.14 20.14 1.54
N ARG A 106 -0.40 20.75 2.69
CA ARG A 106 0.29 21.98 3.08
C ARG A 106 1.81 21.81 3.20
N ASN A 107 2.26 20.70 3.76
CA ASN A 107 3.67 20.47 4.04
C ASN A 107 4.24 19.24 3.38
N TYR A 108 3.44 18.51 2.59
CA TYR A 108 3.85 17.27 1.97
C TYR A 108 2.97 16.94 0.77
N PHE A 109 3.40 15.95 0.00
CA PHE A 109 2.65 15.42 -1.15
C PHE A 109 2.28 13.97 -0.89
N VAL A 110 1.13 13.55 -1.42
CA VAL A 110 0.65 12.19 -1.28
C VAL A 110 0.38 11.62 -2.66
N ASN A 111 1.01 10.47 -2.96
CA ASN A 111 0.62 9.64 -4.09
C ASN A 111 -0.25 8.51 -3.54
N VAL A 112 -1.48 8.41 -4.00
CA VAL A 112 -2.43 7.39 -3.57
C VAL A 112 -2.57 6.38 -4.69
N ILE A 113 -2.31 5.10 -4.40
CA ILE A 113 -2.38 4.03 -5.39
C ILE A 113 -3.27 2.93 -4.85
N ASP A 114 -4.29 2.57 -5.61
CA ASP A 114 -5.19 1.48 -5.25
C ASP A 114 -4.82 0.22 -6.05
N TYR A 115 -4.67 -0.88 -5.32
CA TYR A 115 -4.39 -2.21 -5.87
C TYR A 115 -5.51 -3.17 -5.52
N LYS A 116 -5.89 -3.99 -6.48
CA LYS A 116 -6.97 -4.98 -6.31
C LYS A 116 -6.48 -6.38 -6.52
N ILE A 117 -7.03 -7.32 -5.78
CA ILE A 117 -6.77 -8.74 -5.93
C ILE A 117 -8.06 -9.53 -5.70
N GLY A 118 -8.23 -10.61 -6.44
CA GLY A 118 -9.28 -11.59 -6.18
C GLY A 118 -8.70 -12.71 -5.35
N VAL A 119 -9.39 -13.11 -4.29
CA VAL A 119 -8.97 -14.21 -3.42
C VAL A 119 -10.14 -15.15 -3.18
N GLU A 120 -9.84 -16.42 -2.98
CA GLU A 120 -10.84 -17.40 -2.59
C GLU A 120 -11.29 -17.15 -1.15
N SER A 121 -12.58 -17.28 -0.92
CA SER A 121 -13.15 -17.14 0.41
C SER A 121 -12.99 -18.40 1.22
#